data_e2eb2e97483c86dfbb7442b1e6642c2e
#
_entry.id   e2eb2e97483c86dfbb7442b1e6642c2e
#
_cell.length_a   1.000
_cell.length_b   1.000
_cell.length_c   1.000
_cell.angle_alpha   90.00
_cell.angle_beta   90.00
_cell.angle_gamma   90.00
#
_symmetry.space_group_name_H-M   'P 1'
#
loop_
_entity.id
_entity.type
_entity.pdbx_description
1 polymer ?
#
loop_
_entity_poly.entity_id
_entity_poly.type
_entity_poly.pdbx_seq_one_letter_code
_entity_poly.pdbx_strand_id
1 'polypeptide(L)'
;MTAILASILVSVLMLIFLLLLTKDAFSFSVRSFSMASIGRLLVECFPLCLGAFLLIYLGNAPKYAIDSYLSSTMQAYYTYLFMPCFVINLLVGFVLQPVLVKLTVLWEQKKNQAFLKYCFLMHLAALGISLVILLGGAILGCPVLSLVFGVNLNSYSAVLDVLLIGGGFFALAVIDQVILTIMRHQYAMLWGFGLASLFATVLSPVLVKSMGLMGAALAYTCSDAILFLIFLLFILFYYRKERCSLQSVPKM
;
A
#
# COMPACT_ATOMS: atom_id res chain seq x y z
N MET A 1 -5.03 26.58 -8.76
CA MET A 1 -6.42 26.36 -9.20
C MET A 1 -6.55 25.85 -10.62
N THR A 2 -5.87 26.44 -11.59
CA THR A 2 -5.91 26.03 -13.01
C THR A 2 -5.51 24.57 -13.26
N ALA A 3 -4.47 24.05 -12.59
CA ALA A 3 -4.03 22.66 -12.73
C ALA A 3 -5.08 21.64 -12.22
N ILE A 4 -5.78 21.96 -11.14
CA ILE A 4 -6.84 21.08 -10.58
C ILE A 4 -8.04 21.05 -11.54
N LEU A 5 -8.44 22.21 -12.07
CA LEU A 5 -9.52 22.28 -13.05
C LEU A 5 -9.16 21.54 -14.35
N ALA A 6 -7.92 21.66 -14.83
CA ALA A 6 -7.44 20.93 -15.99
C ALA A 6 -7.46 19.41 -15.77
N SER A 7 -7.02 18.91 -14.61
CA SER A 7 -7.05 17.47 -14.30
C SER A 7 -8.47 16.92 -14.20
N ILE A 8 -9.41 17.68 -13.62
CA ILE A 8 -10.83 17.31 -13.57
C ILE A 8 -11.40 17.25 -15.00
N LEU A 9 -11.13 18.26 -15.82
CA LEU A 9 -11.61 18.31 -17.21
C LEU A 9 -11.11 17.11 -18.02
N VAL A 10 -9.82 16.78 -17.93
CA VAL A 10 -9.22 15.62 -18.61
C VAL A 10 -9.87 14.32 -18.10
N SER A 11 -10.08 14.17 -16.81
CA SER A 11 -10.73 12.98 -16.23
C SER A 11 -12.16 12.81 -16.72
N VAL A 12 -12.93 13.90 -16.79
CA VAL A 12 -14.31 13.90 -17.31
C VAL A 12 -14.34 13.56 -18.79
N LEU A 13 -13.44 14.16 -19.61
CA LEU A 13 -13.33 13.86 -21.04
C LEU A 13 -12.97 12.37 -21.27
N MET A 14 -12.04 11.83 -20.48
CA MET A 14 -11.65 10.42 -20.56
C MET A 14 -12.82 9.50 -20.19
N LEU A 15 -13.60 9.85 -19.16
CA LEU A 15 -14.79 9.11 -18.78
C LEU A 15 -15.85 9.11 -19.90
N ILE A 16 -16.12 10.27 -20.49
CA ILE A 16 -17.07 10.40 -21.61
C ILE A 16 -16.58 9.57 -22.80
N PHE A 17 -15.30 9.65 -23.13
CA PHE A 17 -14.70 8.87 -24.21
C PHE A 17 -14.84 7.36 -23.99
N LEU A 18 -14.55 6.87 -22.78
CA LEU A 18 -14.75 5.46 -22.42
C LEU A 18 -16.22 5.04 -22.50
N LEU A 19 -17.15 5.87 -22.03
CA LEU A 19 -18.61 5.60 -22.13
C LEU A 19 -19.08 5.53 -23.59
N LEU A 20 -18.53 6.36 -24.46
CA LEU A 20 -18.83 6.33 -25.90
C LEU A 20 -18.26 5.09 -26.59
N LEU A 21 -17.04 4.65 -26.22
CA LEU A 21 -16.43 3.44 -26.77
C LEU A 21 -17.13 2.15 -26.30
N THR A 22 -17.69 2.14 -25.08
CA THR A 22 -18.34 0.97 -24.49
C THR A 22 -19.87 0.97 -24.68
N LYS A 23 -20.41 1.95 -25.43
CA LYS A 23 -21.85 2.13 -25.65
C LYS A 23 -22.54 0.85 -26.13
N ASP A 24 -21.91 0.10 -27.02
CA ASP A 24 -22.46 -1.13 -27.61
C ASP A 24 -22.29 -2.36 -26.69
N ALA A 25 -21.38 -2.29 -25.71
CA ALA A 25 -21.13 -3.37 -24.76
C ALA A 25 -22.03 -3.28 -23.50
N PHE A 26 -22.57 -2.08 -23.22
CA PHE A 26 -23.45 -1.83 -22.08
C PHE A 26 -24.84 -1.40 -22.54
N SER A 27 -25.82 -2.32 -22.49
CA SER A 27 -27.22 -1.93 -22.55
C SER A 27 -27.60 -1.22 -21.23
N PHE A 28 -27.46 0.09 -21.18
CA PHE A 28 -27.92 0.91 -20.04
C PHE A 28 -29.43 0.88 -19.97
N SER A 29 -30.00 -0.08 -19.24
CA SER A 29 -31.38 -0.04 -18.82
C SER A 29 -31.49 0.83 -17.58
N VAL A 30 -31.77 2.12 -17.76
CA VAL A 30 -32.00 3.09 -16.68
C VAL A 30 -33.18 2.71 -15.80
N ARG A 31 -33.98 1.74 -16.22
CA ARG A 31 -35.25 1.35 -15.56
C ARG A 31 -35.08 0.53 -14.26
N SER A 32 -33.88 0.08 -13.94
CA SER A 32 -33.60 -0.76 -12.74
C SER A 32 -32.80 -0.07 -11.64
N PHE A 33 -32.60 1.23 -11.69
CA PHE A 33 -31.92 1.95 -10.61
C PHE A 33 -32.89 2.15 -9.41
N SER A 34 -32.85 1.21 -8.47
CA SER A 34 -33.49 1.38 -7.17
C SER A 34 -32.52 2.06 -6.21
N MET A 35 -32.99 3.10 -5.50
CA MET A 35 -32.20 3.74 -4.43
C MET A 35 -31.74 2.73 -3.36
N ALA A 36 -32.53 1.69 -3.11
CA ALA A 36 -32.16 0.60 -2.22
C ALA A 36 -30.95 -0.18 -2.73
N SER A 37 -30.83 -0.40 -4.05
CA SER A 37 -29.69 -1.09 -4.66
C SER A 37 -28.41 -0.25 -4.57
N ILE A 38 -28.51 1.07 -4.75
CA ILE A 38 -27.39 2.00 -4.60
C ILE A 38 -26.91 2.02 -3.14
N GLY A 39 -27.85 2.12 -2.18
CA GLY A 39 -27.53 2.10 -0.75
C GLY A 39 -26.82 0.80 -0.34
N ARG A 40 -27.27 -0.35 -0.84
CA ARG A 40 -26.63 -1.64 -0.59
C ARG A 40 -25.20 -1.69 -1.15
N LEU A 41 -25.03 -1.23 -2.39
CA LEU A 41 -23.71 -1.18 -3.04
C LEU A 41 -22.74 -0.27 -2.27
N LEU A 42 -23.20 0.89 -1.81
CA LEU A 42 -22.40 1.82 -1.01
C LEU A 42 -21.95 1.17 0.32
N VAL A 43 -22.84 0.47 1.01
CA VAL A 43 -22.50 -0.24 2.26
C VAL A 43 -21.50 -1.37 2.00
N GLU A 44 -21.64 -2.12 0.91
CA GLU A 44 -20.72 -3.19 0.54
C GLU A 44 -19.34 -2.65 0.13
N CYS A 45 -19.27 -1.48 -0.53
CA CYS A 45 -18.03 -0.83 -0.91
C CYS A 45 -17.37 0.00 0.21
N PHE A 46 -18.11 0.36 1.25
CA PHE A 46 -17.64 1.24 2.33
C PHE A 46 -16.35 0.74 3.01
N PRO A 47 -16.20 -0.55 3.37
CA PRO A 47 -14.97 -1.05 3.97
C PRO A 47 -13.74 -0.89 3.07
N LEU A 48 -13.94 -1.04 1.76
CA LEU A 48 -12.87 -0.87 0.77
C LEU A 48 -12.45 0.60 0.63
N CYS A 49 -13.44 1.51 0.54
CA CYS A 49 -13.18 2.95 0.51
C CYS A 49 -12.46 3.43 1.77
N LEU A 50 -12.92 3.00 2.94
CA LEU A 50 -12.30 3.36 4.21
C LEU A 50 -10.88 2.79 4.32
N GLY A 51 -10.67 1.55 3.89
CA GLY A 51 -9.34 0.94 3.82
C GLY A 51 -8.37 1.71 2.92
N ALA A 52 -8.82 2.14 1.74
CA ALA A 52 -8.02 2.95 0.83
C ALA A 52 -7.67 4.32 1.43
N PHE A 53 -8.63 4.97 2.11
CA PHE A 53 -8.38 6.22 2.83
C PHE A 53 -7.34 6.04 3.93
N LEU A 54 -7.46 5.01 4.76
CA LEU A 54 -6.53 4.72 5.84
C LEU A 54 -5.13 4.40 5.32
N LEU A 55 -5.01 3.69 4.19
CA LEU A 55 -3.74 3.44 3.54
C LEU A 55 -3.04 4.74 3.10
N ILE A 56 -3.79 5.65 2.46
CA ILE A 56 -3.27 6.97 2.06
C ILE A 56 -2.88 7.78 3.30
N TYR A 57 -3.71 7.76 4.34
CA TYR A 57 -3.42 8.44 5.59
C TYR A 57 -2.14 7.92 6.25
N LEU A 58 -1.95 6.59 6.31
CA LEU A 58 -0.78 5.95 6.89
C LEU A 58 0.52 6.43 6.24
N GLY A 59 0.58 6.47 4.90
CA GLY A 59 1.74 6.96 4.16
C GLY A 59 2.01 8.46 4.30
N ASN A 60 1.01 9.25 4.73
CA ASN A 60 1.14 10.69 4.91
C ASN A 60 1.21 11.13 6.38
N ALA A 61 0.92 10.27 7.35
CA ALA A 61 0.92 10.61 8.77
C ALA A 61 2.25 11.26 9.25
N PRO A 62 3.45 10.77 8.85
CA PRO A 62 4.70 11.44 9.20
C PRO A 62 4.82 12.83 8.57
N LYS A 63 4.29 13.06 7.36
CA LYS A 63 4.32 14.37 6.68
C LYS A 63 3.44 15.39 7.39
N TYR A 64 2.28 14.98 7.91
CA TYR A 64 1.42 15.86 8.72
C TYR A 64 2.10 16.25 10.05
N ALA A 65 2.84 15.32 10.65
CA ALA A 65 3.62 15.64 11.84
C ALA A 65 4.78 16.61 11.51
N ILE A 66 5.47 16.44 10.38
CA ILE A 66 6.51 17.37 9.92
C ILE A 66 5.92 18.76 9.72
N ASP A 67 4.77 18.88 9.06
CA ASP A 67 4.10 20.16 8.83
C ASP A 67 3.74 20.89 10.14
N SER A 68 3.39 20.13 11.19
CA SER A 68 3.01 20.68 12.48
C SER A 68 4.19 21.14 13.35
N TYR A 69 5.36 20.52 13.21
CA TYR A 69 6.49 20.72 14.15
C TYR A 69 7.79 21.20 13.49
N LEU A 70 7.92 21.10 12.17
CA LEU A 70 9.13 21.50 11.44
C LEU A 70 8.82 22.55 10.37
N SER A 71 9.86 23.01 9.67
CA SER A 71 9.70 23.97 8.58
C SER A 71 9.24 23.31 7.28
N SER A 72 8.62 24.09 6.39
CA SER A 72 8.25 23.66 5.03
C SER A 72 9.45 23.16 4.21
N THR A 73 10.65 23.69 4.46
CA THR A 73 11.89 23.20 3.85
C THR A 73 12.19 21.75 4.25
N MET A 74 12.00 21.42 5.54
CA MET A 74 12.20 20.05 6.03
C MET A 74 11.15 19.10 5.45
N GLN A 75 9.92 19.56 5.27
CA GLN A 75 8.88 18.77 4.59
C GLN A 75 9.24 18.49 3.12
N ALA A 76 9.82 19.46 2.41
CA ALA A 76 10.33 19.26 1.06
C ALA A 76 11.47 18.23 1.03
N TYR A 77 12.46 18.34 1.93
CA TYR A 77 13.55 17.37 2.03
C TYR A 77 13.06 15.95 2.33
N TYR A 78 12.12 15.80 3.27
CA TYR A 78 11.50 14.50 3.53
C TYR A 78 10.82 13.93 2.28
N THR A 79 10.11 14.77 1.53
CA THR A 79 9.42 14.34 0.30
C THR A 79 10.41 13.89 -0.77
N TYR A 80 11.54 14.57 -0.92
CA TYR A 80 12.59 14.17 -1.87
C TYR A 80 13.24 12.83 -1.46
N LEU A 81 13.56 12.67 -0.17
CA LEU A 81 14.12 11.43 0.36
C LEU A 81 13.14 10.25 0.29
N PHE A 82 11.83 10.53 0.28
CA PHE A 82 10.79 9.51 0.19
C PHE A 82 10.59 8.96 -1.24
N MET A 83 11.04 9.69 -2.28
CA MET A 83 10.83 9.30 -3.68
C MET A 83 11.33 7.88 -4.03
N PRO A 84 12.50 7.42 -3.59
CA PRO A 84 12.96 6.07 -3.89
C PRO A 84 12.07 4.96 -3.31
N CYS A 85 11.29 5.21 -2.25
CA CYS A 85 10.34 4.25 -1.72
C CYS A 85 9.23 3.91 -2.74
N PHE A 86 8.82 4.87 -3.58
CA PHE A 86 7.89 4.61 -4.67
C PHE A 86 8.46 3.66 -5.71
N VAL A 87 9.78 3.70 -5.95
CA VAL A 87 10.44 2.79 -6.89
C VAL A 87 10.36 1.35 -6.39
N ILE A 88 10.54 1.11 -5.08
CA ILE A 88 10.37 -0.22 -4.48
C ILE A 88 8.96 -0.74 -4.78
N ASN A 89 7.93 0.06 -4.47
CA ASN A 89 6.54 -0.33 -4.65
C ASN A 89 6.18 -0.57 -6.12
N LEU A 90 6.70 0.26 -7.02
CA LEU A 90 6.47 0.12 -8.46
C LEU A 90 7.06 -1.20 -8.97
N LEU A 91 8.30 -1.53 -8.61
CA LEU A 91 8.96 -2.76 -9.04
C LEU A 91 8.29 -4.00 -8.45
N VAL A 92 7.92 -3.97 -7.16
CA VAL A 92 7.16 -5.05 -6.53
C VAL A 92 5.80 -5.23 -7.21
N GLY A 93 5.12 -4.14 -7.56
CA GLY A 93 3.87 -4.17 -8.32
C GLY A 93 4.01 -4.86 -9.68
N PHE A 94 5.08 -4.58 -10.43
CA PHE A 94 5.36 -5.26 -11.70
C PHE A 94 5.56 -6.77 -11.55
N VAL A 95 6.21 -7.22 -10.46
CA VAL A 95 6.39 -8.64 -10.18
C VAL A 95 5.09 -9.29 -9.70
N LEU A 96 4.27 -8.56 -8.94
CA LEU A 96 3.03 -9.06 -8.36
C LEU A 96 1.93 -9.27 -9.41
N GLN A 97 1.76 -8.33 -10.34
CA GLN A 97 0.66 -8.34 -11.31
C GLN A 97 0.53 -9.64 -12.12
N PRO A 98 1.58 -10.19 -12.77
CA PRO A 98 1.47 -11.42 -13.55
C PRO A 98 1.18 -12.66 -12.69
N VAL A 99 1.53 -12.62 -11.39
CA VAL A 99 1.35 -13.74 -10.46
C VAL A 99 -0.03 -13.72 -9.80
N LEU A 100 -0.68 -12.57 -9.76
CA LEU A 100 -1.97 -12.36 -9.09
C LEU A 100 -3.06 -13.33 -9.59
N VAL A 101 -3.22 -13.45 -10.89
CA VAL A 101 -4.21 -14.38 -11.52
C VAL A 101 -3.91 -15.82 -11.12
N LYS A 102 -2.62 -16.21 -11.11
CA LYS A 102 -2.21 -17.56 -10.73
C LYS A 102 -2.49 -17.84 -9.24
N LEU A 103 -2.22 -16.90 -8.37
CA LEU A 103 -2.53 -17.01 -6.93
C LEU A 103 -4.04 -17.19 -6.71
N THR A 104 -4.88 -16.40 -7.39
CA THR A 104 -6.33 -16.51 -7.29
C THR A 104 -6.82 -17.91 -7.72
N VAL A 105 -6.35 -18.40 -8.87
CA VAL A 105 -6.71 -19.75 -9.36
C VAL A 105 -6.25 -20.86 -8.40
N LEU A 106 -5.04 -20.75 -7.84
CA LEU A 106 -4.53 -21.73 -6.88
C LEU A 106 -5.35 -21.74 -5.58
N TRP A 107 -5.79 -20.58 -5.12
CA TRP A 107 -6.67 -20.47 -3.97
C TRP A 107 -8.05 -21.08 -4.21
N GLU A 108 -8.70 -20.76 -5.32
CA GLU A 108 -10.00 -21.32 -5.71
C GLU A 108 -9.96 -22.84 -5.91
N GLN A 109 -8.86 -23.36 -6.47
CA GLN A 109 -8.63 -24.80 -6.64
C GLN A 109 -8.21 -25.52 -5.34
N LYS A 110 -8.12 -24.81 -4.19
CA LYS A 110 -7.69 -25.35 -2.90
C LYS A 110 -6.29 -26.01 -2.93
N LYS A 111 -5.43 -25.60 -3.86
CA LYS A 111 -4.05 -26.07 -3.96
C LYS A 111 -3.14 -25.32 -2.97
N ASN A 112 -3.39 -25.53 -1.67
CA ASN A 112 -2.82 -24.75 -0.57
C ASN A 112 -1.28 -24.75 -0.53
N GLN A 113 -0.63 -25.88 -0.85
CA GLN A 113 0.85 -25.93 -0.85
C GLN A 113 1.46 -25.09 -1.98
N ALA A 114 0.87 -25.16 -3.18
CA ALA A 114 1.31 -24.33 -4.29
C ALA A 114 1.06 -22.85 -4.02
N PHE A 115 -0.11 -22.51 -3.45
CA PHE A 115 -0.45 -21.15 -3.06
C PHE A 115 0.60 -20.57 -2.09
N LEU A 116 0.92 -21.28 -0.98
CA LEU A 116 1.94 -20.84 -0.03
C LEU A 116 3.33 -20.68 -0.66
N LYS A 117 3.72 -21.60 -1.56
CA LYS A 117 4.99 -21.50 -2.27
C LYS A 117 5.07 -20.20 -3.09
N TYR A 118 4.00 -19.84 -3.80
CA TYR A 118 3.97 -18.59 -4.56
C TYR A 118 3.92 -17.35 -3.66
N CYS A 119 3.17 -17.39 -2.54
CA CYS A 119 3.20 -16.31 -1.55
C CYS A 119 4.62 -16.10 -1.02
N PHE A 120 5.30 -17.16 -0.61
CA PHE A 120 6.68 -17.07 -0.13
C PHE A 120 7.64 -16.54 -1.19
N LEU A 121 7.49 -16.99 -2.45
CA LEU A 121 8.30 -16.49 -3.56
C LEU A 121 8.11 -14.99 -3.81
N MET A 122 6.87 -14.48 -3.66
CA MET A 122 6.57 -13.05 -3.78
C MET A 122 7.25 -12.23 -2.67
N HIS A 123 7.19 -12.71 -1.42
CA HIS A 123 7.89 -12.05 -0.31
C HIS A 123 9.41 -12.06 -0.54
N LEU A 124 9.97 -13.17 -1.01
CA LEU A 124 11.40 -13.26 -1.30
C LEU A 124 11.81 -12.31 -2.44
N ALA A 125 10.98 -12.20 -3.48
CA ALA A 125 11.22 -11.24 -4.57
C ALA A 125 11.16 -9.78 -4.08
N ALA A 126 10.17 -9.44 -3.25
CA ALA A 126 10.06 -8.09 -2.66
C ALA A 126 11.25 -7.76 -1.75
N LEU A 127 11.69 -8.71 -0.92
CA LEU A 127 12.89 -8.55 -0.10
C LEU A 127 14.14 -8.36 -0.96
N GLY A 128 14.29 -9.14 -2.04
CA GLY A 128 15.40 -8.99 -2.99
C GLY A 128 15.43 -7.62 -3.65
N ILE A 129 14.28 -7.15 -4.15
CA ILE A 129 14.13 -5.81 -4.76
C ILE A 129 14.46 -4.73 -3.72
N SER A 130 13.89 -4.83 -2.52
CA SER A 130 14.12 -3.86 -1.44
C SER A 130 15.58 -3.79 -1.03
N LEU A 131 16.26 -4.94 -0.96
CA LEU A 131 17.67 -5.01 -0.62
C LEU A 131 18.56 -4.35 -1.70
N VAL A 132 18.28 -4.62 -2.98
CA VAL A 132 19.01 -4.00 -4.10
C VAL A 132 18.84 -2.48 -4.08
N ILE A 133 17.62 -1.99 -3.85
CA ILE A 133 17.37 -0.55 -3.80
C ILE A 133 17.97 0.07 -2.54
N LEU A 134 17.95 -0.62 -1.40
CA LEU A 134 18.61 -0.16 -0.18
C LEU A 134 20.13 -0.01 -0.39
N LEU A 135 20.79 -1.01 -0.95
CA LEU A 135 22.23 -0.97 -1.23
C LEU A 135 22.57 0.13 -2.26
N GLY A 136 21.79 0.24 -3.33
CA GLY A 136 21.95 1.30 -4.33
C GLY A 136 21.68 2.69 -3.73
N GLY A 137 20.65 2.81 -2.91
CA GLY A 137 20.27 4.04 -2.22
C GLY A 137 21.29 4.51 -1.19
N ALA A 138 21.88 3.60 -0.44
CA ALA A 138 22.94 3.91 0.52
C ALA A 138 24.21 4.48 -0.15
N ILE A 139 24.54 4.00 -1.36
CA ILE A 139 25.76 4.43 -2.08
C ILE A 139 25.48 5.68 -2.94
N LEU A 140 24.40 5.69 -3.69
CA LEU A 140 24.13 6.69 -4.74
C LEU A 140 22.89 7.56 -4.44
N GLY A 141 22.07 7.20 -3.47
CA GLY A 141 20.75 7.82 -3.27
C GLY A 141 20.84 9.32 -3.00
N CYS A 142 21.56 9.74 -1.96
CA CYS A 142 21.69 11.14 -1.63
C CYS A 142 22.42 11.98 -2.70
N PRO A 143 23.53 11.53 -3.30
CA PRO A 143 24.17 12.25 -4.42
C PRO A 143 23.24 12.44 -5.62
N VAL A 144 22.54 11.39 -6.03
CA VAL A 144 21.59 11.45 -7.16
C VAL A 144 20.41 12.36 -6.84
N LEU A 145 19.79 12.23 -5.67
CA LEU A 145 18.69 13.12 -5.25
C LEU A 145 19.14 14.57 -5.14
N SER A 146 20.35 14.81 -4.63
CA SER A 146 20.92 16.16 -4.54
C SER A 146 21.10 16.79 -5.91
N LEU A 147 21.54 16.01 -6.90
CA LEU A 147 21.68 16.45 -8.29
C LEU A 147 20.32 16.75 -8.94
N VAL A 148 19.34 15.87 -8.75
CA VAL A 148 18.01 15.99 -9.37
C VAL A 148 17.23 17.17 -8.80
N PHE A 149 17.28 17.38 -7.49
CA PHE A 149 16.52 18.46 -6.83
C PHE A 149 17.29 19.76 -6.61
N GLY A 150 18.59 19.78 -6.93
CA GLY A 150 19.42 20.98 -6.80
C GLY A 150 19.66 21.41 -5.32
N VAL A 151 19.55 20.49 -4.36
CA VAL A 151 19.70 20.73 -2.92
C VAL A 151 20.67 19.71 -2.31
N ASN A 152 21.43 20.12 -1.30
CA ASN A 152 22.36 19.23 -0.61
C ASN A 152 21.63 18.32 0.38
N LEU A 153 21.42 17.06 0.03
CA LEU A 153 20.76 16.04 0.86
C LEU A 153 21.75 15.08 1.53
N ASN A 154 23.07 15.24 1.34
CA ASN A 154 24.07 14.30 1.83
C ASN A 154 24.07 14.14 3.35
N SER A 155 23.67 15.17 4.10
CA SER A 155 23.56 15.12 5.55
C SER A 155 22.39 14.27 6.05
N TYR A 156 21.49 13.83 5.15
CA TYR A 156 20.29 13.05 5.47
C TYR A 156 20.35 11.60 4.96
N SER A 157 21.55 11.08 4.68
CA SER A 157 21.72 9.69 4.19
C SER A 157 21.10 8.65 5.12
N ALA A 158 21.32 8.77 6.44
CA ALA A 158 20.71 7.89 7.42
C ALA A 158 19.16 7.94 7.42
N VAL A 159 18.57 9.10 7.13
CA VAL A 159 17.11 9.24 6.98
C VAL A 159 16.62 8.49 5.75
N LEU A 160 17.37 8.58 4.64
CA LEU A 160 17.07 7.85 3.41
C LEU A 160 17.13 6.33 3.64
N ASP A 161 18.15 5.83 4.31
CA ASP A 161 18.31 4.39 4.59
C ASP A 161 17.13 3.85 5.41
N VAL A 162 16.72 4.57 6.44
CA VAL A 162 15.55 4.21 7.27
C VAL A 162 14.26 4.23 6.43
N LEU A 163 14.07 5.24 5.58
CA LEU A 163 12.91 5.30 4.69
C LEU A 163 12.87 4.13 3.70
N LEU A 164 14.02 3.73 3.14
CA LEU A 164 14.11 2.59 2.22
C LEU A 164 13.76 1.27 2.92
N ILE A 165 14.18 1.09 4.17
CA ILE A 165 13.77 -0.06 5.00
C ILE A 165 12.25 -0.03 5.19
N GLY A 166 11.67 1.12 5.52
CA GLY A 166 10.22 1.31 5.63
C GLY A 166 9.50 0.99 4.32
N GLY A 167 10.01 1.48 3.19
CA GLY A 167 9.48 1.14 1.85
C GLY A 167 9.48 -0.36 1.56
N GLY A 168 10.49 -1.09 2.06
CA GLY A 168 10.54 -2.55 2.01
C GLY A 168 9.41 -3.20 2.83
N PHE A 169 9.18 -2.76 4.07
CA PHE A 169 8.05 -3.26 4.88
C PHE A 169 6.70 -2.92 4.25
N PHE A 170 6.55 -1.73 3.71
CA PHE A 170 5.34 -1.35 2.98
C PHE A 170 5.09 -2.26 1.77
N ALA A 171 6.12 -2.57 0.99
CA ALA A 171 6.02 -3.48 -0.15
C ALA A 171 5.58 -4.90 0.27
N LEU A 172 6.09 -5.42 1.38
CA LEU A 172 5.65 -6.69 1.97
C LEU A 172 4.19 -6.61 2.42
N ALA A 173 3.78 -5.52 3.07
CA ALA A 173 2.40 -5.31 3.49
C ALA A 173 1.44 -5.22 2.30
N VAL A 174 1.86 -4.64 1.16
CA VAL A 174 1.06 -4.61 -0.09
C VAL A 174 0.86 -6.03 -0.65
N ILE A 175 1.86 -6.90 -0.60
CA ILE A 175 1.70 -8.31 -0.98
C ILE A 175 0.70 -9.01 -0.07
N ASP A 176 0.80 -8.82 1.24
CA ASP A 176 -0.12 -9.40 2.21
C ASP A 176 -1.55 -8.88 2.04
N GLN A 177 -1.71 -7.60 1.74
CA GLN A 177 -3.00 -7.01 1.36
C GLN A 177 -3.64 -7.74 0.17
N VAL A 178 -2.86 -8.01 -0.87
CA VAL A 178 -3.32 -8.75 -2.06
C VAL A 178 -3.71 -10.19 -1.69
N ILE A 179 -2.91 -10.86 -0.86
CA ILE A 179 -3.22 -12.22 -0.38
C ILE A 179 -4.54 -12.22 0.40
N LEU A 180 -4.76 -11.28 1.34
CA LEU A 180 -6.02 -11.14 2.09
C LEU A 180 -7.21 -10.83 1.17
N THR A 181 -6.99 -10.07 0.10
CA THR A 181 -8.01 -9.78 -0.93
C THR A 181 -8.41 -11.05 -1.67
N ILE A 182 -7.44 -11.88 -2.08
CA ILE A 182 -7.68 -13.19 -2.73
C ILE A 182 -8.44 -14.13 -1.77
N MET A 183 -8.09 -14.12 -0.50
CA MET A 183 -8.78 -14.88 0.56
C MET A 183 -10.16 -14.31 0.92
N ARG A 184 -10.57 -13.16 0.35
CA ARG A 184 -11.85 -12.45 0.57
C ARG A 184 -12.07 -11.96 2.01
N HIS A 185 -10.99 -11.64 2.74
CA HIS A 185 -11.04 -11.15 4.12
C HIS A 185 -10.88 -9.62 4.20
N GLN A 186 -11.77 -8.87 3.56
CA GLN A 186 -11.72 -7.39 3.49
C GLN A 186 -11.78 -6.71 4.87
N TYR A 187 -12.55 -7.25 5.81
CA TYR A 187 -12.62 -6.71 7.17
C TYR A 187 -11.30 -6.83 7.94
N ALA A 188 -10.53 -7.91 7.71
CA ALA A 188 -9.20 -8.04 8.30
C ALA A 188 -8.26 -6.94 7.80
N MET A 189 -8.33 -6.61 6.51
CA MET A 189 -7.56 -5.50 5.93
C MET A 189 -7.95 -4.16 6.58
N LEU A 190 -9.25 -3.91 6.75
CA LEU A 190 -9.74 -2.68 7.38
C LEU A 190 -9.22 -2.54 8.81
N TRP A 191 -9.29 -3.61 9.62
CA TRP A 191 -8.74 -3.61 10.97
C TRP A 191 -7.22 -3.39 10.99
N GLY A 192 -6.48 -4.02 10.06
CA GLY A 192 -5.04 -3.83 9.95
C GLY A 192 -4.67 -2.38 9.62
N PHE A 193 -5.31 -1.79 8.62
CA PHE A 193 -5.11 -0.37 8.29
C PHE A 193 -5.53 0.56 9.45
N GLY A 194 -6.64 0.27 10.11
CA GLY A 194 -7.12 1.06 11.25
C GLY A 194 -6.12 1.07 12.41
N LEU A 195 -5.64 -0.10 12.82
CA LEU A 195 -4.66 -0.23 13.90
C LEU A 195 -3.32 0.43 13.54
N ALA A 196 -2.81 0.19 12.34
CA ALA A 196 -1.56 0.80 11.89
C ALA A 196 -1.67 2.33 11.77
N SER A 197 -2.81 2.86 11.27
CA SER A 197 -3.06 4.30 11.19
C SER A 197 -3.18 4.94 12.56
N LEU A 198 -3.84 4.28 13.51
CA LEU A 198 -3.91 4.76 14.89
C LEU A 198 -2.51 4.82 15.51
N PHE A 199 -1.71 3.79 15.32
CA PHE A 199 -0.32 3.76 15.77
C PHE A 199 0.51 4.87 15.14
N ALA A 200 0.41 5.08 13.83
CA ALA A 200 1.12 6.13 13.10
C ALA A 200 0.71 7.53 13.61
N THR A 201 -0.58 7.75 13.91
CA THR A 201 -1.10 9.02 14.43
C THR A 201 -0.48 9.39 15.77
N VAL A 202 -0.27 8.41 16.64
CA VAL A 202 0.32 8.63 17.96
C VAL A 202 1.85 8.74 17.87
N LEU A 203 2.47 7.85 17.08
CA LEU A 203 3.92 7.74 17.03
C LEU A 203 4.58 8.89 16.25
N SER A 204 3.97 9.34 15.12
CA SER A 204 4.57 10.35 14.26
C SER A 204 4.84 11.69 14.97
N PRO A 205 3.89 12.30 15.70
CA PRO A 205 4.14 13.54 16.42
C PRO A 205 5.23 13.40 17.49
N VAL A 206 5.24 12.27 18.21
CA VAL A 206 6.21 12.04 19.29
C VAL A 206 7.62 11.94 18.74
N LEU A 207 7.83 11.15 17.70
CA LEU A 207 9.15 10.96 17.09
C LEU A 207 9.62 12.18 16.32
N VAL A 208 8.73 12.83 15.57
CA VAL A 208 9.09 14.05 14.82
C VAL A 208 9.50 15.18 15.76
N LYS A 209 8.80 15.36 16.87
CA LYS A 209 9.13 16.37 17.87
C LYS A 209 10.49 16.12 18.54
N SER A 210 10.86 14.87 18.77
CA SER A 210 12.12 14.51 19.44
C SER A 210 13.32 14.40 18.51
N MET A 211 13.14 13.90 17.27
CA MET A 211 14.23 13.53 16.36
C MET A 211 14.14 14.18 14.97
N GLY A 212 13.18 15.10 14.75
CA GLY A 212 13.01 15.79 13.46
C GLY A 212 12.73 14.83 12.31
N LEU A 213 13.43 15.00 11.18
CA LEU A 213 13.26 14.16 9.98
C LEU A 213 13.56 12.68 10.22
N MET A 214 14.53 12.36 11.07
CA MET A 214 14.82 10.98 11.45
C MET A 214 13.65 10.36 12.19
N GLY A 215 12.99 11.12 13.07
CA GLY A 215 11.76 10.69 13.74
C GLY A 215 10.62 10.40 12.78
N ALA A 216 10.47 11.19 11.72
CA ALA A 216 9.48 10.95 10.69
C ALA A 216 9.75 9.65 9.91
N ALA A 217 11.02 9.39 9.56
CA ALA A 217 11.43 8.17 8.88
C ALA A 217 11.20 6.93 9.76
N LEU A 218 11.55 7.00 11.04
CA LEU A 218 11.29 5.93 12.00
C LEU A 218 9.79 5.69 12.20
N ALA A 219 8.99 6.75 12.30
CA ALA A 219 7.54 6.64 12.43
C ALA A 219 6.92 5.91 11.21
N TYR A 220 7.35 6.27 10.00
CA TYR A 220 6.97 5.59 8.77
C TYR A 220 7.33 4.11 8.81
N THR A 221 8.61 3.81 9.04
CA THR A 221 9.13 2.43 9.06
C THR A 221 8.45 1.56 10.11
N CYS A 222 8.28 2.06 11.33
CA CYS A 222 7.61 1.31 12.40
C CYS A 222 6.13 1.05 12.08
N SER A 223 5.45 2.04 11.51
CA SER A 223 4.03 1.89 11.15
C SER A 223 3.81 0.85 10.05
N ASP A 224 4.67 0.84 9.04
CA ASP A 224 4.60 -0.14 7.95
C ASP A 224 5.05 -1.53 8.39
N ALA A 225 6.03 -1.63 9.27
CA ALA A 225 6.42 -2.89 9.89
C ALA A 225 5.27 -3.49 10.72
N ILE A 226 4.56 -2.67 11.49
CA ILE A 226 3.37 -3.10 12.24
C ILE A 226 2.25 -3.53 11.29
N LEU A 227 1.99 -2.77 10.23
CA LEU A 227 0.99 -3.14 9.22
C LEU A 227 1.30 -4.51 8.61
N PHE A 228 2.54 -4.73 8.18
CA PHE A 228 3.00 -6.02 7.66
C PHE A 228 2.78 -7.15 8.66
N LEU A 229 3.19 -6.96 9.91
CA LEU A 229 3.03 -7.99 10.96
C LEU A 229 1.55 -8.31 11.22
N ILE A 230 0.68 -7.31 11.25
CA ILE A 230 -0.77 -7.50 11.44
C ILE A 230 -1.35 -8.31 10.27
N PHE A 231 -1.02 -7.96 9.04
CA PHE A 231 -1.52 -8.68 7.86
C PHE A 231 -1.00 -10.11 7.81
N LEU A 232 0.28 -10.31 8.10
CA LEU A 232 0.88 -11.64 8.17
C LEU A 232 0.17 -12.53 9.22
N LEU A 233 -0.12 -11.97 10.40
CA LEU A 233 -0.86 -12.68 11.46
C LEU A 233 -2.28 -13.05 11.00
N PHE A 234 -2.98 -12.15 10.32
CA PHE A 234 -4.31 -12.45 9.77
C PHE A 234 -4.25 -13.55 8.71
N ILE A 235 -3.27 -13.49 7.79
CA ILE A 235 -3.08 -14.54 6.78
C ILE A 235 -2.85 -15.91 7.44
N LEU A 236 -1.95 -15.98 8.43
CA LEU A 236 -1.67 -17.22 9.16
C LEU A 236 -2.89 -17.75 9.91
N PHE A 237 -3.66 -16.85 10.53
CA PHE A 237 -4.88 -17.22 11.27
C PHE A 237 -5.94 -17.80 10.33
N TYR A 238 -6.27 -17.09 9.25
CA TYR A 238 -7.30 -17.53 8.30
C TYR A 238 -6.88 -18.76 7.51
N TYR A 239 -5.62 -18.86 7.13
CA TYR A 239 -5.10 -20.06 6.47
C TYR A 239 -5.20 -21.30 7.35
N ARG A 240 -4.87 -21.21 8.64
CA ARG A 240 -5.02 -22.31 9.60
C ARG A 240 -6.49 -22.71 9.78
N LYS A 241 -7.37 -21.74 9.92
CA LYS A 241 -8.81 -21.97 10.08
C LYS A 241 -9.40 -22.72 8.88
N GLU A 242 -9.02 -22.34 7.67
CA GLU A 242 -9.53 -22.98 6.45
C GLU A 242 -8.97 -24.40 6.27
N ARG A 243 -7.71 -24.63 6.63
CA ARG A 243 -7.11 -25.96 6.63
C ARG A 243 -7.81 -26.90 7.61
N CYS A 244 -8.15 -26.46 8.80
CA CYS A 244 -8.90 -27.26 9.78
C CYS A 244 -10.32 -27.60 9.28
N SER A 245 -10.99 -26.66 8.62
CA SER A 245 -12.31 -26.89 8.02
C SER A 245 -12.30 -27.96 6.91
N LEU A 246 -11.24 -28.03 6.12
CA LEU A 246 -11.08 -29.04 5.06
C LEU A 246 -10.78 -30.43 5.60
N GLN A 247 -10.17 -30.54 6.78
CA GLN A 247 -9.88 -31.84 7.42
C GLN A 247 -11.08 -32.43 8.15
N SER A 248 -12.09 -31.60 8.49
CA SER A 248 -13.30 -32.04 9.19
C SER A 248 -14.41 -32.57 8.28
N VAL A 249 -14.26 -32.48 6.93
CA VAL A 249 -15.19 -33.09 5.98
C VAL A 249 -14.79 -34.55 5.76
N PRO A 250 -15.62 -35.55 6.17
CA PRO A 250 -15.32 -36.94 5.94
C PRO A 250 -15.18 -37.18 4.42
N LYS A 251 -14.10 -37.85 4.03
CA LYS A 251 -13.97 -38.37 2.65
C LYS A 251 -15.09 -39.38 2.47
N MET A 252 -16.17 -38.98 1.76
CA MET A 252 -17.12 -39.92 1.20
C MET A 252 -16.52 -40.65 0.00
#